data_510698731f7137d38e5907f9392b53a7
#
_entry.id   510698731f7137d38e5907f9392b53a7
#
_cell.length_a   1.000
_cell.length_b   1.000
_cell.length_c   1.000
_cell.angle_alpha   90.00
_cell.angle_beta   90.00
_cell.angle_gamma   90.00
#
_symmetry.space_group_name_H-M   'P 1'
#
loop_
_entity.id
_entity.type
_entity.pdbx_description
1 polymer ?
#
loop_
_entity_poly.entity_id
_entity_poly.type
_entity_poly.pdbx_seq_one_letter_code
_entity_poly.pdbx_strand_id
1 'polypeptide(L)'
;MSFVEIAKQFALTPLPHSEVEMAGDIPFEALAPYRAKALAHIAEHMELPGFRPGKVPQEMALKKAGELPVLEEALELFIKDFYPELITERKVEAVGRPDIRVTKLAPGNPVGLTVRATVYPEVLLPKDWKKLHETIALEPSMQATDEEVAKTLEDLRRSRKKDEVVPELSDEFAKSIGAFENLEHLKTQIHKGIGEEKAHKARDARRGKLIEALLQKTTLSVPRLFVESEQDKIMSQMREDVKRFGMELEEYFKKTNKTEEGVRQEFRDQAMKRAKLQLVLNKIATEEKLDAEETAVATEMKHAFEHFPEANPELLKIHIETVLRNELALKLLEGELKIEAK
;
A
#
# COMPACT_ATOMS: atom_id res chain seq x y z
N MET A 1 19.34 -22.69 26.74
CA MET A 1 19.39 -22.71 25.28
C MET A 1 19.14 -21.29 24.81
N SER A 2 19.93 -20.75 23.89
CA SER A 2 19.74 -19.41 23.33
C SER A 2 18.59 -19.40 22.30
N PHE A 3 18.01 -18.22 22.00
CA PHE A 3 17.00 -18.11 20.93
C PHE A 3 17.50 -18.63 19.58
N VAL A 4 18.77 -18.35 19.26
CA VAL A 4 19.42 -18.83 18.03
C VAL A 4 19.45 -20.36 17.96
N GLU A 5 19.77 -21.04 19.07
CA GLU A 5 19.77 -22.51 19.11
C GLU A 5 18.35 -23.09 18.94
N ILE A 6 17.33 -22.44 19.52
CA ILE A 6 15.94 -22.84 19.36
C ILE A 6 15.49 -22.60 17.92
N ALA A 7 15.78 -21.41 17.36
CA ALA A 7 15.40 -21.03 16.01
C ALA A 7 15.97 -21.98 14.93
N LYS A 8 17.19 -22.48 15.12
CA LYS A 8 17.80 -23.48 14.22
C LYS A 8 17.04 -24.79 14.10
N GLN A 9 16.29 -25.15 15.14
CA GLN A 9 15.51 -26.39 15.18
C GLN A 9 14.14 -26.27 14.48
N PHE A 10 13.71 -25.05 14.15
CA PHE A 10 12.48 -24.86 13.43
C PHE A 10 12.64 -25.29 11.97
N ALA A 11 11.79 -26.20 11.50
CA ALA A 11 11.73 -26.56 10.09
C ALA A 11 11.12 -25.40 9.29
N LEU A 12 11.71 -25.08 8.13
CA LEU A 12 11.21 -24.06 7.22
C LEU A 12 10.61 -24.74 5.99
N THR A 13 9.34 -24.52 5.74
CA THR A 13 8.60 -25.10 4.61
C THR A 13 7.99 -23.97 3.78
N PRO A 14 8.33 -23.81 2.48
CA PRO A 14 7.67 -22.89 1.58
C PRO A 14 6.20 -23.31 1.36
N LEU A 15 5.30 -22.32 1.35
CA LEU A 15 3.89 -22.50 1.05
C LEU A 15 3.50 -21.72 -0.23
N PRO A 16 2.35 -22.03 -0.85
CA PRO A 16 1.80 -21.23 -1.93
C PRO A 16 1.59 -19.76 -1.51
N HIS A 17 1.46 -18.87 -2.50
CA HIS A 17 1.19 -17.44 -2.30
C HIS A 17 2.25 -16.65 -1.52
N SER A 18 3.53 -17.06 -1.68
CA SER A 18 4.67 -16.42 -1.00
C SER A 18 4.51 -16.41 0.52
N GLU A 19 4.09 -17.53 1.06
CA GLU A 19 4.09 -17.80 2.50
C GLU A 19 5.16 -18.82 2.85
N VAL A 20 5.61 -18.77 4.09
CA VAL A 20 6.49 -19.79 4.68
C VAL A 20 5.92 -20.24 6.01
N GLU A 21 6.06 -21.52 6.28
CA GLU A 21 5.74 -22.11 7.58
C GLU A 21 7.03 -22.49 8.31
N MET A 22 7.16 -22.03 9.53
CA MET A 22 8.24 -22.40 10.45
C MET A 22 7.62 -23.18 11.61
N ALA A 23 7.95 -24.45 11.71
CA ALA A 23 7.40 -25.33 12.75
C ALA A 23 8.53 -25.93 13.60
N GLY A 24 8.34 -25.91 14.91
CA GLY A 24 9.34 -26.45 15.85
C GLY A 24 8.81 -26.52 17.29
N ASP A 25 9.63 -27.09 18.16
CA ASP A 25 9.35 -27.20 19.57
C ASP A 25 10.26 -26.27 20.39
N ILE A 26 9.65 -25.54 21.33
CA ILE A 26 10.35 -24.67 22.29
C ILE A 26 10.56 -25.49 23.57
N PRO A 27 11.79 -25.65 24.06
CA PRO A 27 12.06 -26.32 25.34
C PRO A 27 11.31 -25.62 26.48
N PHE A 28 10.66 -26.39 27.35
CA PHE A 28 9.88 -25.85 28.48
C PHE A 28 10.71 -24.91 29.37
N GLU A 29 11.98 -25.23 29.56
CA GLU A 29 12.93 -24.46 30.37
C GLU A 29 13.17 -23.05 29.80
N ALA A 30 13.01 -22.86 28.50
CA ALA A 30 13.16 -21.55 27.87
C ALA A 30 12.06 -20.56 28.30
N LEU A 31 10.91 -21.05 28.76
CA LEU A 31 9.82 -20.24 29.26
C LEU A 31 9.97 -19.82 30.73
N ALA A 32 10.92 -20.43 31.48
CA ALA A 32 11.09 -20.17 32.91
C ALA A 32 11.29 -18.67 33.27
N PRO A 33 12.11 -17.87 32.53
CA PRO A 33 12.24 -16.44 32.79
C PRO A 33 10.96 -15.64 32.54
N TYR A 34 10.13 -16.11 31.63
CA TYR A 34 8.88 -15.45 31.23
C TYR A 34 7.73 -15.80 32.17
N ARG A 35 7.74 -16.95 32.81
CA ARG A 35 6.72 -17.39 33.75
C ARG A 35 6.58 -16.44 34.96
N ALA A 36 7.70 -15.95 35.48
CA ALA A 36 7.65 -14.99 36.59
C ALA A 36 7.02 -13.65 36.15
N LYS A 37 7.37 -13.17 34.94
CA LYS A 37 6.76 -11.98 34.34
C LYS A 37 5.27 -12.15 34.06
N ALA A 38 4.89 -13.28 33.49
CA ALA A 38 3.51 -13.63 33.19
C ALA A 38 2.64 -13.66 34.46
N LEU A 39 3.15 -14.31 35.53
CA LEU A 39 2.44 -14.36 36.81
C LEU A 39 2.29 -12.95 37.43
N ALA A 40 3.31 -12.11 37.33
CA ALA A 40 3.22 -10.70 37.77
C ALA A 40 2.15 -9.94 36.97
N HIS A 41 2.14 -10.09 35.64
CA HIS A 41 1.16 -9.45 34.77
C HIS A 41 -0.26 -9.92 35.06
N ILE A 42 -0.50 -11.22 35.23
CA ILE A 42 -1.79 -11.76 35.62
C ILE A 42 -2.23 -11.23 36.99
N ALA A 43 -1.33 -11.18 37.99
CA ALA A 43 -1.62 -10.68 39.33
C ALA A 43 -1.99 -9.18 39.33
N GLU A 44 -1.39 -8.39 38.44
CA GLU A 44 -1.67 -6.96 38.29
C GLU A 44 -3.10 -6.69 37.76
N HIS A 45 -3.58 -7.56 36.85
CA HIS A 45 -4.89 -7.40 36.22
C HIS A 45 -6.00 -8.23 36.89
N MET A 46 -5.64 -9.05 37.89
CA MET A 46 -6.58 -9.92 38.58
C MET A 46 -7.36 -9.15 39.66
N GLU A 47 -8.67 -9.34 39.68
CA GLU A 47 -9.55 -8.90 40.76
C GLU A 47 -9.88 -10.07 41.66
N LEU A 48 -9.55 -9.92 42.96
CA LEU A 48 -9.91 -10.88 44.00
C LEU A 48 -10.59 -10.19 45.18
N PRO A 49 -11.69 -10.74 45.73
CA PRO A 49 -12.31 -10.20 46.91
C PRO A 49 -11.31 -10.08 48.06
N GLY A 50 -11.24 -8.90 48.68
CA GLY A 50 -10.31 -8.62 49.77
C GLY A 50 -8.94 -8.04 49.36
N PHE A 51 -8.67 -7.91 48.06
CA PHE A 51 -7.45 -7.29 47.54
C PHE A 51 -7.79 -6.10 46.63
N ARG A 52 -6.97 -5.05 46.71
CA ARG A 52 -7.03 -3.93 45.78
C ARG A 52 -6.52 -4.41 44.40
N PRO A 53 -7.11 -3.95 43.25
CA PRO A 53 -6.60 -4.25 41.92
C PRO A 53 -5.09 -3.98 41.83
N GLY A 54 -4.33 -4.91 41.27
CA GLY A 54 -2.88 -4.84 41.12
C GLY A 54 -2.07 -5.17 42.39
N LYS A 55 -2.70 -5.62 43.50
CA LYS A 55 -2.04 -5.98 44.75
C LYS A 55 -2.29 -7.44 45.18
N VAL A 56 -2.71 -8.28 44.26
CA VAL A 56 -2.91 -9.70 44.52
C VAL A 56 -1.52 -10.39 44.64
N PRO A 57 -1.27 -11.14 45.74
CA PRO A 57 -0.02 -11.92 45.86
C PRO A 57 0.07 -12.98 44.73
N GLN A 58 1.27 -13.15 44.16
CA GLN A 58 1.48 -14.07 43.02
C GLN A 58 1.05 -15.50 43.30
N GLU A 59 1.25 -15.99 44.53
CA GLU A 59 0.80 -17.33 44.92
C GLU A 59 -0.73 -17.50 44.86
N MET A 60 -1.45 -16.45 45.23
CA MET A 60 -2.92 -16.44 45.15
C MET A 60 -3.40 -16.28 43.71
N ALA A 61 -2.69 -15.47 42.93
CA ALA A 61 -2.95 -15.34 41.49
C ALA A 61 -2.77 -16.67 40.78
N LEU A 62 -1.69 -17.40 41.07
CA LEU A 62 -1.44 -18.75 40.53
C LEU A 62 -2.53 -19.75 40.92
N LYS A 63 -2.91 -19.77 42.21
CA LYS A 63 -4.00 -20.68 42.67
C LYS A 63 -5.32 -20.38 41.98
N LYS A 64 -5.61 -19.10 41.70
CA LYS A 64 -6.86 -18.68 41.07
C LYS A 64 -6.87 -18.88 39.55
N ALA A 65 -5.80 -18.51 38.89
CA ALA A 65 -5.65 -18.60 37.43
C ALA A 65 -5.39 -20.05 36.99
N GLY A 66 -4.61 -20.79 37.76
CA GLY A 66 -4.09 -22.10 37.37
C GLY A 66 -2.76 -21.98 36.55
N GLU A 67 -2.13 -23.15 36.32
CA GLU A 67 -0.85 -23.20 35.61
C GLU A 67 -0.97 -22.88 34.11
N LEU A 68 -2.06 -23.29 33.46
CA LEU A 68 -2.18 -23.16 32.00
C LEU A 68 -2.25 -21.70 31.54
N PRO A 69 -3.09 -20.82 32.13
CA PRO A 69 -3.10 -19.39 31.75
C PRO A 69 -1.77 -18.68 32.00
N VAL A 70 -1.03 -19.08 33.07
CA VAL A 70 0.32 -18.52 33.30
C VAL A 70 1.30 -18.97 32.22
N LEU A 71 1.16 -20.21 31.74
CA LEU A 71 2.00 -20.74 30.68
C LEU A 71 1.64 -20.10 29.32
N GLU A 72 0.37 -19.85 29.05
CA GLU A 72 -0.11 -19.15 27.84
C GLU A 72 0.46 -17.71 27.79
N GLU A 73 0.36 -16.96 28.87
CA GLU A 73 0.89 -15.61 28.99
C GLU A 73 2.43 -15.60 28.87
N ALA A 74 3.10 -16.56 29.51
CA ALA A 74 4.56 -16.70 29.41
C ALA A 74 5.01 -17.00 27.98
N LEU A 75 4.26 -17.83 27.26
CA LEU A 75 4.51 -18.13 25.85
C LEU A 75 4.30 -16.90 24.97
N GLU A 76 3.26 -16.10 25.20
CA GLU A 76 3.02 -14.89 24.46
C GLU A 76 4.18 -13.88 24.62
N LEU A 77 4.65 -13.69 25.86
CA LEU A 77 5.82 -12.84 26.15
C LEU A 77 7.11 -13.39 25.51
N PHE A 78 7.29 -14.72 25.54
CA PHE A 78 8.43 -15.37 24.89
C PHE A 78 8.40 -15.16 23.38
N ILE A 79 7.25 -15.34 22.73
CA ILE A 79 7.10 -15.21 21.29
C ILE A 79 7.44 -13.78 20.82
N LYS A 80 7.07 -12.76 21.57
CA LYS A 80 7.41 -11.36 21.25
C LYS A 80 8.92 -11.15 21.11
N ASP A 81 9.70 -11.78 21.98
CA ASP A 81 11.15 -11.66 21.95
C ASP A 81 11.80 -12.66 20.98
N PHE A 82 11.21 -13.85 20.82
CA PHE A 82 11.76 -14.93 20.01
C PHE A 82 11.52 -14.76 18.50
N TYR A 83 10.36 -14.23 18.10
CA TYR A 83 9.98 -14.15 16.67
C TYR A 83 10.99 -13.36 15.83
N PRO A 84 11.50 -12.18 16.24
CA PRO A 84 12.53 -11.46 15.49
C PRO A 84 13.81 -12.29 15.27
N GLU A 85 14.24 -13.03 16.28
CA GLU A 85 15.41 -13.91 16.18
C GLU A 85 15.15 -15.12 15.26
N LEU A 86 13.93 -15.67 15.31
CA LEU A 86 13.52 -16.78 14.45
C LEU A 86 13.60 -16.40 12.97
N ILE A 87 13.02 -15.26 12.58
CA ILE A 87 13.05 -14.82 11.17
C ILE A 87 14.47 -14.46 10.72
N THR A 88 15.26 -13.85 11.59
CA THR A 88 16.65 -13.48 11.30
C THR A 88 17.52 -14.73 11.08
N GLU A 89 17.48 -15.70 12.01
CA GLU A 89 18.27 -16.94 11.93
C GLU A 89 17.83 -17.81 10.73
N ARG A 90 16.53 -17.83 10.43
CA ARG A 90 16.01 -18.57 9.27
C ARG A 90 16.12 -17.80 7.96
N LYS A 91 16.65 -16.56 7.98
CA LYS A 91 16.81 -15.67 6.82
C LYS A 91 15.51 -15.45 6.07
N VAL A 92 14.43 -15.25 6.82
CA VAL A 92 13.08 -15.03 6.29
C VAL A 92 12.80 -13.53 6.24
N GLU A 93 12.61 -12.97 5.06
CA GLU A 93 12.18 -11.58 4.87
C GLU A 93 10.64 -11.50 5.03
N ALA A 94 10.19 -11.61 6.28
CA ALA A 94 8.77 -11.60 6.60
C ALA A 94 8.15 -10.22 6.42
N VAL A 95 6.92 -10.19 5.89
CA VAL A 95 6.11 -8.98 5.69
C VAL A 95 4.80 -9.12 6.46
N GLY A 96 4.43 -8.05 7.16
CA GLY A 96 3.20 -8.02 7.95
C GLY A 96 3.31 -8.81 9.25
N ARG A 97 2.15 -9.17 9.80
CA ARG A 97 2.06 -9.92 11.05
C ARG A 97 2.04 -11.41 10.77
N PRO A 98 2.79 -12.24 11.54
CA PRO A 98 2.72 -13.69 11.42
C PRO A 98 1.39 -14.23 11.95
N ASP A 99 0.92 -15.39 11.39
CA ASP A 99 -0.08 -16.25 12.01
C ASP A 99 0.67 -17.28 12.88
N ILE A 100 0.47 -17.19 14.19
CA ILE A 100 1.16 -18.03 15.17
C ILE A 100 0.18 -18.99 15.79
N ARG A 101 0.47 -20.29 15.70
CA ARG A 101 -0.37 -21.35 16.25
C ARG A 101 0.42 -22.20 17.22
N VAL A 102 -0.14 -22.35 18.40
CA VAL A 102 0.36 -23.28 19.42
C VAL A 102 -0.23 -24.65 19.13
N THR A 103 0.63 -25.64 18.86
CA THR A 103 0.21 -27.00 18.52
C THR A 103 0.25 -27.93 19.73
N LYS A 104 1.10 -27.62 20.71
CA LYS A 104 1.23 -28.36 21.96
C LYS A 104 1.54 -27.40 23.11
N LEU A 105 0.78 -27.47 24.17
CA LEU A 105 1.01 -26.68 25.38
C LEU A 105 0.60 -27.50 26.60
N ALA A 106 1.62 -27.94 27.37
CA ALA A 106 1.39 -28.66 28.62
C ALA A 106 2.56 -28.39 29.57
N PRO A 107 2.29 -28.22 30.88
CA PRO A 107 3.33 -28.00 31.87
C PRO A 107 4.39 -29.13 31.84
N GLY A 108 5.65 -28.77 31.89
CA GLY A 108 6.79 -29.70 31.87
C GLY A 108 7.10 -30.37 30.53
N ASN A 109 6.37 -30.03 29.47
CA ASN A 109 6.63 -30.57 28.14
C ASN A 109 7.08 -29.46 27.18
N PRO A 110 7.83 -29.78 26.10
CA PRO A 110 8.13 -28.83 25.05
C PRO A 110 6.87 -28.26 24.43
N VAL A 111 6.90 -26.96 24.12
CA VAL A 111 5.77 -26.24 23.49
C VAL A 111 5.91 -26.30 21.98
N GLY A 112 4.96 -26.92 21.31
CA GLY A 112 4.92 -26.97 19.85
C GLY A 112 4.39 -25.67 19.28
N LEU A 113 5.14 -25.06 18.34
CA LEU A 113 4.79 -23.81 17.69
C LEU A 113 4.84 -23.94 16.17
N THR A 114 3.86 -23.39 15.52
CA THR A 114 3.84 -23.18 14.06
C THR A 114 3.65 -21.70 13.78
N VAL A 115 4.58 -21.12 13.04
CA VAL A 115 4.56 -19.71 12.64
C VAL A 115 4.45 -19.66 11.13
N ARG A 116 3.37 -19.06 10.61
CA ARG A 116 3.22 -18.75 9.19
C ARG A 116 3.49 -17.27 8.97
N ALA A 117 4.39 -16.98 8.04
CA ALA A 117 4.74 -15.63 7.68
C ALA A 117 4.61 -15.44 6.17
N THR A 118 4.04 -14.32 5.75
CA THR A 118 4.11 -13.86 4.36
C THR A 118 5.52 -13.35 4.11
N VAL A 119 6.10 -13.73 2.97
CA VAL A 119 7.43 -13.25 2.55
C VAL A 119 7.31 -12.40 1.29
N TYR A 120 8.35 -11.59 1.05
CA TYR A 120 8.39 -10.83 -0.20
C TYR A 120 8.43 -11.80 -1.39
N PRO A 121 7.55 -11.64 -2.38
CA PRO A 121 7.47 -12.59 -3.49
C PRO A 121 8.67 -12.45 -4.42
N GLU A 122 9.11 -13.56 -4.99
CA GLU A 122 10.07 -13.52 -6.09
C GLU A 122 9.39 -12.94 -7.34
N VAL A 123 9.97 -11.88 -7.88
CA VAL A 123 9.48 -11.20 -9.09
C VAL A 123 10.43 -11.53 -10.23
N LEU A 124 9.94 -12.27 -11.23
CA LEU A 124 10.70 -12.61 -12.43
C LEU A 124 10.26 -11.71 -13.59
N LEU A 125 11.07 -10.68 -13.85
CA LEU A 125 10.87 -9.75 -14.96
C LEU A 125 11.18 -10.44 -16.31
N PRO A 126 10.47 -10.10 -17.40
CA PRO A 126 10.83 -10.57 -18.74
C PRO A 126 12.20 -9.99 -19.14
N LYS A 127 13.04 -10.79 -19.80
CA LYS A 127 14.41 -10.37 -20.16
C LYS A 127 14.45 -9.13 -21.05
N ASP A 128 13.41 -8.90 -21.82
CA ASP A 128 13.26 -7.80 -22.78
C ASP A 128 12.44 -6.61 -22.25
N TRP A 129 12.17 -6.55 -20.95
CA TRP A 129 11.29 -5.54 -20.39
C TRP A 129 11.74 -4.10 -20.68
N LYS A 130 13.06 -3.83 -20.71
CA LYS A 130 13.62 -2.51 -21.04
C LYS A 130 13.32 -2.07 -22.48
N LYS A 131 13.01 -3.00 -23.38
CA LYS A 131 12.69 -2.73 -24.77
C LYS A 131 11.19 -2.72 -25.07
N LEU A 132 10.33 -2.87 -24.06
CA LEU A 132 8.88 -2.87 -24.28
C LEU A 132 8.40 -1.53 -24.89
N HIS A 133 9.04 -0.42 -24.55
CA HIS A 133 8.72 0.89 -25.12
C HIS A 133 8.92 0.97 -26.62
N GLU A 134 9.80 0.14 -27.22
CA GLU A 134 10.03 0.07 -28.66
C GLU A 134 8.88 -0.64 -29.38
N THR A 135 8.16 -1.53 -28.66
CA THR A 135 7.06 -2.33 -29.24
C THR A 135 5.70 -1.63 -29.17
N ILE A 136 5.58 -0.58 -28.35
CA ILE A 136 4.34 0.18 -28.17
C ILE A 136 4.61 1.64 -28.52
N ALA A 137 4.28 2.01 -29.75
CA ALA A 137 4.47 3.35 -30.25
C ALA A 137 3.57 4.35 -29.49
N LEU A 138 4.08 5.57 -29.30
CA LEU A 138 3.25 6.70 -28.90
C LEU A 138 2.35 7.05 -30.09
N GLU A 139 1.05 6.99 -29.90
CA GLU A 139 0.11 7.47 -30.91
C GLU A 139 0.36 8.99 -31.12
N PRO A 140 0.46 9.44 -32.37
CA PRO A 140 0.70 10.85 -32.62
C PRO A 140 -0.44 11.66 -31.96
N SER A 141 -0.05 12.67 -31.18
CA SER A 141 -1.04 13.56 -30.60
C SER A 141 -1.76 14.28 -31.76
N MET A 142 -3.06 14.04 -31.88
CA MET A 142 -3.87 14.76 -32.85
C MET A 142 -3.95 16.22 -32.38
N GLN A 143 -3.59 17.15 -33.25
CA GLN A 143 -3.82 18.58 -32.98
C GLN A 143 -5.31 18.83 -32.71
N ALA A 144 -5.60 19.90 -32.00
CA ALA A 144 -6.97 20.33 -31.84
C ALA A 144 -7.58 20.62 -33.21
N THR A 145 -8.82 20.18 -33.43
CA THR A 145 -9.55 20.53 -34.64
C THR A 145 -10.33 21.83 -34.43
N ASP A 146 -10.63 22.55 -35.51
CA ASP A 146 -11.46 23.77 -35.45
C ASP A 146 -12.82 23.48 -34.84
N GLU A 147 -13.40 22.29 -35.08
CA GLU A 147 -14.66 21.87 -34.48
C GLU A 147 -14.60 21.73 -32.97
N GLU A 148 -13.49 21.19 -32.44
CA GLU A 148 -13.28 21.07 -30.98
C GLU A 148 -13.09 22.43 -30.32
N VAL A 149 -12.37 23.33 -30.97
CA VAL A 149 -12.20 24.73 -30.53
C VAL A 149 -13.56 25.43 -30.53
N ALA A 150 -14.35 25.31 -31.61
CA ALA A 150 -15.66 25.89 -31.70
C ALA A 150 -16.61 25.35 -30.64
N LYS A 151 -16.61 24.03 -30.39
CA LYS A 151 -17.38 23.38 -29.32
C LYS A 151 -17.02 23.91 -27.94
N THR A 152 -15.74 23.99 -27.64
CA THR A 152 -15.26 24.50 -26.35
C THR A 152 -15.66 25.96 -26.14
N LEU A 153 -15.56 26.80 -27.19
CA LEU A 153 -16.03 28.17 -27.15
C LEU A 153 -17.55 28.27 -26.90
N GLU A 154 -18.32 27.41 -27.54
CA GLU A 154 -19.76 27.35 -27.32
C GLU A 154 -20.12 26.91 -25.91
N ASP A 155 -19.43 25.91 -25.37
CA ASP A 155 -19.64 25.44 -24.00
C ASP A 155 -19.25 26.53 -22.98
N LEU A 156 -18.13 27.26 -23.19
CA LEU A 156 -17.77 28.44 -22.42
C LEU A 156 -18.85 29.54 -22.48
N ARG A 157 -19.33 29.83 -23.66
CA ARG A 157 -20.39 30.80 -23.89
C ARG A 157 -21.67 30.45 -23.14
N ARG A 158 -22.08 29.17 -23.20
CA ARG A 158 -23.27 28.68 -22.48
C ARG A 158 -23.09 28.69 -20.95
N SER A 159 -21.89 28.42 -20.47
CA SER A 159 -21.58 28.46 -19.01
C SER A 159 -21.68 29.91 -18.47
N ARG A 160 -21.57 30.93 -19.31
CA ARG A 160 -21.68 32.35 -18.95
C ARG A 160 -23.01 32.97 -19.26
N LYS A 161 -24.05 32.14 -19.52
CA LYS A 161 -25.44 32.58 -19.70
C LYS A 161 -25.89 33.40 -18.48
N LYS A 162 -26.41 34.60 -18.72
CA LYS A 162 -26.95 35.50 -17.71
C LYS A 162 -28.38 35.88 -18.11
N ASP A 163 -29.35 35.81 -17.21
CA ASP A 163 -30.77 36.17 -17.45
C ASP A 163 -31.32 35.54 -18.74
N GLU A 164 -31.00 34.25 -19.00
CA GLU A 164 -31.35 33.49 -20.20
C GLU A 164 -30.67 33.95 -21.52
N VAL A 165 -29.87 34.99 -21.49
CA VAL A 165 -29.12 35.46 -22.65
C VAL A 165 -27.72 34.83 -22.67
N VAL A 166 -27.40 34.21 -23.81
CA VAL A 166 -26.06 33.67 -24.08
C VAL A 166 -25.21 34.78 -24.71
N PRO A 167 -24.06 35.18 -24.18
CA PRO A 167 -23.25 36.26 -24.73
C PRO A 167 -22.76 35.94 -26.15
N GLU A 168 -22.55 36.97 -26.98
CA GLU A 168 -21.93 36.82 -28.29
C GLU A 168 -20.44 36.58 -28.17
N LEU A 169 -19.87 35.84 -29.14
CA LEU A 169 -18.43 35.65 -29.24
C LEU A 169 -17.78 36.94 -29.76
N SER A 170 -17.22 37.72 -28.85
CA SER A 170 -16.55 38.99 -29.13
C SER A 170 -15.23 39.12 -28.33
N ASP A 171 -14.47 40.16 -28.59
CA ASP A 171 -13.28 40.46 -27.79
C ASP A 171 -13.61 40.80 -26.34
N GLU A 172 -14.77 41.43 -26.12
CA GLU A 172 -15.28 41.67 -24.75
C GLU A 172 -15.61 40.39 -24.03
N PHE A 173 -16.21 39.39 -24.73
CA PHE A 173 -16.41 38.06 -24.18
C PHE A 173 -15.10 37.40 -23.78
N ALA A 174 -14.09 37.43 -24.66
CA ALA A 174 -12.76 36.87 -24.35
C ALA A 174 -12.15 37.50 -23.09
N LYS A 175 -12.20 38.80 -22.94
CA LYS A 175 -11.73 39.55 -21.76
C LYS A 175 -12.54 39.18 -20.49
N SER A 176 -13.81 38.86 -20.64
CA SER A 176 -14.66 38.44 -19.51
C SER A 176 -14.34 37.04 -18.98
N ILE A 177 -13.75 36.18 -19.81
CA ILE A 177 -13.37 34.81 -19.44
C ILE A 177 -12.07 34.79 -18.64
N GLY A 178 -11.12 35.67 -18.98
CA GLY A 178 -9.81 35.75 -18.32
C GLY A 178 -8.91 36.78 -18.96
N ALA A 179 -7.60 36.65 -18.72
CA ALA A 179 -6.58 37.56 -19.24
C ALA A 179 -6.29 37.33 -20.75
N PHE A 180 -7.34 37.43 -21.59
CA PHE A 180 -7.21 37.30 -23.04
C PHE A 180 -7.40 38.67 -23.70
N GLU A 181 -6.51 38.99 -24.65
CA GLU A 181 -6.53 40.27 -25.33
C GLU A 181 -7.72 40.43 -26.28
N ASN A 182 -8.04 39.37 -27.00
CA ASN A 182 -9.11 39.31 -27.98
C ASN A 182 -9.58 37.85 -28.19
N LEU A 183 -10.60 37.67 -29.02
CA LEU A 183 -11.19 36.36 -29.32
C LEU A 183 -10.20 35.40 -30.00
N GLU A 184 -9.32 35.88 -30.84
CA GLU A 184 -8.31 35.05 -31.52
C GLU A 184 -7.24 34.56 -30.54
N HIS A 185 -6.83 35.36 -29.55
CA HIS A 185 -5.98 34.90 -28.47
C HIS A 185 -6.64 33.82 -27.65
N LEU A 186 -7.90 33.98 -27.30
CA LEU A 186 -8.68 32.95 -26.59
C LEU A 186 -8.74 31.65 -27.40
N LYS A 187 -9.05 31.71 -28.71
CA LYS A 187 -9.08 30.52 -29.60
C LYS A 187 -7.71 29.82 -29.65
N THR A 188 -6.63 30.59 -29.76
CA THR A 188 -5.26 30.06 -29.80
C THR A 188 -4.92 29.30 -28.50
N GLN A 189 -5.29 29.86 -27.34
CA GLN A 189 -5.06 29.20 -26.05
C GLN A 189 -5.94 27.96 -25.88
N ILE A 190 -7.17 27.98 -26.33
CA ILE A 190 -8.05 26.79 -26.35
C ILE A 190 -7.45 25.70 -27.25
N HIS A 191 -7.02 26.07 -28.47
CA HIS A 191 -6.37 25.14 -29.40
C HIS A 191 -5.13 24.48 -28.75
N LYS A 192 -4.26 25.29 -28.13
CA LYS A 192 -3.10 24.82 -27.41
C LYS A 192 -3.48 23.89 -26.25
N GLY A 193 -4.43 24.28 -25.42
CA GLY A 193 -4.91 23.48 -24.28
C GLY A 193 -5.48 22.12 -24.70
N ILE A 194 -6.31 22.07 -25.75
CA ILE A 194 -6.84 20.82 -26.30
C ILE A 194 -5.71 19.93 -26.83
N GLY A 195 -4.72 20.52 -27.53
CA GLY A 195 -3.55 19.78 -28.03
C GLY A 195 -2.71 19.18 -26.92
N GLU A 196 -2.45 19.93 -25.84
CA GLU A 196 -1.73 19.47 -24.65
C GLU A 196 -2.50 18.36 -23.93
N GLU A 197 -3.83 18.50 -23.80
CA GLU A 197 -4.69 17.45 -23.20
C GLU A 197 -4.66 16.15 -24.01
N LYS A 198 -4.76 16.25 -25.34
CA LYS A 198 -4.65 15.08 -26.23
C LYS A 198 -3.28 14.42 -26.13
N ALA A 199 -2.22 15.21 -26.10
CA ALA A 199 -0.86 14.68 -25.93
C ALA A 199 -0.70 13.98 -24.58
N HIS A 200 -1.27 14.52 -23.51
CA HIS A 200 -1.27 13.89 -22.19
C HIS A 200 -2.05 12.56 -22.21
N LYS A 201 -3.26 12.56 -22.74
CA LYS A 201 -4.09 11.35 -22.89
C LYS A 201 -3.39 10.25 -23.71
N ALA A 202 -2.68 10.63 -24.80
CA ALA A 202 -1.93 9.68 -25.61
C ALA A 202 -0.75 9.06 -24.83
N ARG A 203 -0.04 9.86 -24.02
CA ARG A 203 1.04 9.38 -23.14
C ARG A 203 0.49 8.44 -22.07
N ASP A 204 -0.62 8.81 -21.40
CA ASP A 204 -1.24 8.00 -20.37
C ASP A 204 -1.75 6.65 -20.94
N ALA A 205 -2.36 6.68 -22.11
CA ALA A 205 -2.82 5.48 -22.81
C ALA A 205 -1.64 4.55 -23.17
N ARG A 206 -0.51 5.13 -23.65
CA ARG A 206 0.71 4.37 -23.91
C ARG A 206 1.30 3.78 -22.63
N ARG A 207 1.41 4.57 -21.55
CA ARG A 207 1.84 4.13 -20.23
C ARG A 207 1.00 2.95 -19.75
N GLY A 208 -0.33 3.04 -19.87
CA GLY A 208 -1.24 1.94 -19.53
C GLY A 208 -0.96 0.66 -20.32
N LYS A 209 -0.76 0.76 -21.65
CA LYS A 209 -0.42 -0.38 -22.52
C LYS A 209 0.93 -0.99 -22.14
N LEU A 210 1.94 -0.17 -21.81
CA LEU A 210 3.27 -0.63 -21.37
C LEU A 210 3.20 -1.38 -20.04
N ILE A 211 2.48 -0.82 -19.06
CA ILE A 211 2.26 -1.47 -17.77
C ILE A 211 1.55 -2.82 -17.97
N GLU A 212 0.49 -2.85 -18.76
CA GLU A 212 -0.24 -4.09 -19.02
C GLU A 212 0.64 -5.17 -19.66
N ALA A 213 1.42 -4.81 -20.68
CA ALA A 213 2.35 -5.71 -21.36
C ALA A 213 3.44 -6.22 -20.39
N LEU A 214 3.97 -5.37 -19.52
CA LEU A 214 4.94 -5.73 -18.49
C LEU A 214 4.32 -6.73 -17.49
N LEU A 215 3.14 -6.42 -16.97
CA LEU A 215 2.46 -7.27 -15.99
C LEU A 215 2.07 -8.64 -16.57
N GLN A 216 1.63 -8.70 -17.82
CA GLN A 216 1.30 -9.97 -18.48
C GLN A 216 2.52 -10.90 -18.64
N LYS A 217 3.69 -10.33 -18.95
CA LYS A 217 4.93 -11.10 -19.13
C LYS A 217 5.68 -11.40 -17.82
N THR A 218 5.34 -10.70 -16.71
CA THR A 218 6.00 -10.89 -15.42
C THR A 218 5.38 -12.07 -14.67
N THR A 219 6.23 -13.01 -14.25
CA THR A 219 5.84 -14.12 -13.39
C THR A 219 6.02 -13.73 -11.92
N LEU A 220 4.93 -13.79 -11.18
CA LEU A 220 4.93 -13.48 -9.74
C LEU A 220 3.65 -14.00 -9.11
N SER A 221 3.74 -14.55 -7.90
CA SER A 221 2.61 -14.88 -7.06
C SER A 221 2.38 -13.74 -6.06
N VAL A 222 1.33 -12.95 -6.26
CA VAL A 222 1.03 -11.81 -5.38
C VAL A 222 0.49 -12.35 -4.05
N PRO A 223 1.15 -12.07 -2.91
CA PRO A 223 0.65 -12.48 -1.61
C PRO A 223 -0.68 -11.78 -1.29
N ARG A 224 -1.56 -12.50 -0.59
CA ARG A 224 -2.88 -12.00 -0.18
C ARG A 224 -2.80 -10.69 0.59
N LEU A 225 -1.82 -10.55 1.47
CA LEU A 225 -1.58 -9.35 2.28
C LEU A 225 -1.46 -8.07 1.42
N PHE A 226 -0.75 -8.14 0.28
CA PHE A 226 -0.60 -6.97 -0.59
C PHE A 226 -1.90 -6.61 -1.30
N VAL A 227 -2.70 -7.62 -1.68
CA VAL A 227 -4.02 -7.39 -2.29
C VAL A 227 -4.98 -6.75 -1.28
N GLU A 228 -5.01 -7.25 -0.05
CA GLU A 228 -5.82 -6.70 1.04
C GLU A 228 -5.41 -5.25 1.35
N SER A 229 -4.11 -4.96 1.41
CA SER A 229 -3.60 -3.60 1.58
C SER A 229 -4.07 -2.64 0.48
N GLU A 230 -4.08 -3.09 -0.78
CA GLU A 230 -4.60 -2.26 -1.88
C GLU A 230 -6.12 -2.11 -1.82
N GLN A 231 -6.86 -3.14 -1.40
CA GLN A 231 -8.30 -3.01 -1.14
C GLN A 231 -8.58 -2.00 -0.03
N ASP A 232 -7.80 -1.99 1.05
CA ASP A 232 -7.94 -1.00 2.13
C ASP A 232 -7.69 0.43 1.64
N LYS A 233 -6.71 0.65 0.77
CA LYS A 233 -6.47 1.96 0.14
C LYS A 233 -7.66 2.38 -0.73
N ILE A 234 -8.21 1.48 -1.54
CA ILE A 234 -9.40 1.75 -2.37
C ILE A 234 -10.59 2.09 -1.48
N MET A 235 -10.81 1.35 -0.40
CA MET A 235 -11.90 1.61 0.55
C MET A 235 -11.73 2.94 1.28
N SER A 236 -10.50 3.30 1.65
CA SER A 236 -10.20 4.60 2.26
C SER A 236 -10.48 5.75 1.30
N GLN A 237 -10.05 5.64 0.05
CA GLN A 237 -10.34 6.63 -0.98
C GLN A 237 -11.85 6.78 -1.20
N MET A 238 -12.57 5.66 -1.31
CA MET A 238 -14.03 5.67 -1.46
C MET A 238 -14.72 6.34 -0.28
N ARG A 239 -14.24 6.13 0.96
CA ARG A 239 -14.78 6.80 2.16
C ARG A 239 -14.60 8.32 2.07
N GLU A 240 -13.42 8.77 1.66
CA GLU A 240 -13.16 10.20 1.48
C GLU A 240 -14.02 10.82 0.38
N ASP A 241 -14.16 10.12 -0.75
CA ASP A 241 -14.98 10.62 -1.86
C ASP A 241 -16.45 10.72 -1.47
N VAL A 242 -17.00 9.69 -0.81
CA VAL A 242 -18.39 9.71 -0.30
C VAL A 242 -18.57 10.84 0.72
N LYS A 243 -17.60 11.06 1.60
CA LYS A 243 -17.64 12.14 2.60
C LYS A 243 -17.63 13.54 1.94
N ARG A 244 -16.91 13.73 0.85
CA ARG A 244 -16.95 14.99 0.06
C ARG A 244 -18.34 15.30 -0.48
N PHE A 245 -19.17 14.26 -0.74
CA PHE A 245 -20.57 14.41 -1.11
C PHE A 245 -21.52 14.55 0.10
N GLY A 246 -20.97 14.72 1.32
CA GLY A 246 -21.75 14.95 2.53
C GLY A 246 -22.45 13.71 3.09
N MET A 247 -21.92 12.52 2.81
CA MET A 247 -22.51 11.23 3.23
C MET A 247 -21.46 10.36 3.92
N GLU A 248 -21.90 9.54 4.87
CA GLU A 248 -21.04 8.50 5.47
C GLU A 248 -21.08 7.21 4.62
N LEU A 249 -20.00 6.43 4.66
CA LEU A 249 -19.84 5.24 3.81
C LEU A 249 -20.92 4.17 4.09
N GLU A 250 -21.32 4.01 5.35
CA GLU A 250 -22.39 3.09 5.76
C GLU A 250 -23.75 3.48 5.18
N GLU A 251 -24.02 4.78 5.09
CA GLU A 251 -25.24 5.32 4.47
C GLU A 251 -25.22 5.10 2.96
N TYR A 252 -24.08 5.31 2.33
CA TYR A 252 -23.88 5.00 0.91
C TYR A 252 -24.16 3.52 0.61
N PHE A 253 -23.64 2.60 1.44
CA PHE A 253 -23.88 1.16 1.25
C PHE A 253 -25.36 0.82 1.38
N LYS A 254 -26.06 1.39 2.36
CA LYS A 254 -27.50 1.20 2.53
C LYS A 254 -28.28 1.70 1.31
N LYS A 255 -27.96 2.90 0.80
CA LYS A 255 -28.64 3.49 -0.37
C LYS A 255 -28.41 2.73 -1.67
N THR A 256 -27.22 2.13 -1.82
CA THR A 256 -26.83 1.37 -3.02
C THR A 256 -27.10 -0.13 -2.89
N ASN A 257 -27.61 -0.58 -1.74
CA ASN A 257 -27.82 -2.00 -1.42
C ASN A 257 -26.53 -2.83 -1.59
N LYS A 258 -25.39 -2.26 -1.20
CA LYS A 258 -24.08 -2.91 -1.22
C LYS A 258 -23.61 -3.20 0.21
N THR A 259 -22.66 -4.11 0.34
CA THR A 259 -21.94 -4.38 1.59
C THR A 259 -20.45 -4.06 1.38
N GLU A 260 -19.72 -3.77 2.47
CA GLU A 260 -18.27 -3.55 2.39
C GLU A 260 -17.57 -4.75 1.75
N GLU A 261 -17.92 -5.97 2.17
CA GLU A 261 -17.37 -7.21 1.61
C GLU A 261 -17.64 -7.35 0.10
N GLY A 262 -18.87 -7.03 -0.34
CA GLY A 262 -19.25 -7.04 -1.75
C GLY A 262 -18.42 -6.06 -2.57
N VAL A 263 -18.22 -4.84 -2.06
CA VAL A 263 -17.41 -3.82 -2.72
C VAL A 263 -15.93 -4.22 -2.75
N ARG A 264 -15.40 -4.78 -1.65
CA ARG A 264 -14.03 -5.34 -1.63
C ARG A 264 -13.84 -6.42 -2.70
N GLN A 265 -14.83 -7.29 -2.88
CA GLN A 265 -14.78 -8.34 -3.90
C GLN A 265 -14.85 -7.75 -5.32
N GLU A 266 -15.68 -6.72 -5.56
CA GLU A 266 -15.75 -6.01 -6.84
C GLU A 266 -14.38 -5.41 -7.23
N PHE A 267 -13.64 -4.86 -6.26
CA PHE A 267 -12.34 -4.24 -6.49
C PHE A 267 -11.14 -5.19 -6.41
N ARG A 268 -11.36 -6.48 -6.15
CA ARG A 268 -10.28 -7.44 -5.94
C ARG A 268 -9.31 -7.53 -7.12
N ASP A 269 -9.82 -7.59 -8.34
CA ASP A 269 -8.98 -7.69 -9.54
C ASP A 269 -8.17 -6.40 -9.77
N GLN A 270 -8.76 -5.24 -9.47
CA GLN A 270 -8.07 -3.96 -9.53
C GLN A 270 -6.98 -3.88 -8.45
N ALA A 271 -7.28 -4.29 -7.23
CA ALA A 271 -6.32 -4.36 -6.12
C ALA A 271 -5.17 -5.33 -6.45
N MET A 272 -5.47 -6.49 -7.04
CA MET A 272 -4.47 -7.45 -7.50
C MET A 272 -3.53 -6.85 -8.55
N LYS A 273 -4.07 -6.13 -9.53
CA LYS A 273 -3.26 -5.45 -10.55
C LYS A 273 -2.38 -4.36 -9.94
N ARG A 274 -2.90 -3.55 -9.00
CA ARG A 274 -2.14 -2.50 -8.29
C ARG A 274 -1.03 -3.11 -7.44
N ALA A 275 -1.32 -4.14 -6.66
CA ALA A 275 -0.35 -4.86 -5.85
C ALA A 275 0.76 -5.48 -6.73
N LYS A 276 0.37 -6.13 -7.84
CA LYS A 276 1.33 -6.69 -8.81
C LYS A 276 2.22 -5.59 -9.38
N LEU A 277 1.67 -4.47 -9.80
CA LEU A 277 2.42 -3.33 -10.33
C LEU A 277 3.41 -2.79 -9.31
N GLN A 278 2.98 -2.57 -8.07
CA GLN A 278 3.85 -2.06 -7.00
C GLN A 278 5.06 -2.97 -6.77
N LEU A 279 4.85 -4.29 -6.71
CA LEU A 279 5.91 -5.28 -6.54
C LEU A 279 6.88 -5.29 -7.73
N VAL A 280 6.37 -5.16 -8.95
CA VAL A 280 7.18 -5.10 -10.18
C VAL A 280 8.00 -3.81 -10.23
N LEU A 281 7.42 -2.66 -9.92
CA LEU A 281 8.14 -1.38 -9.89
C LEU A 281 9.21 -1.36 -8.80
N ASN A 282 8.93 -1.90 -7.62
CA ASN A 282 9.93 -2.06 -6.56
C ASN A 282 11.11 -2.94 -7.01
N LYS A 283 10.82 -4.05 -7.72
CA LYS A 283 11.87 -4.91 -8.28
C LYS A 283 12.73 -4.18 -9.28
N ILE A 284 12.13 -3.46 -10.23
CA ILE A 284 12.84 -2.63 -11.20
C ILE A 284 13.70 -1.58 -10.49
N ALA A 285 13.12 -0.84 -9.54
CA ALA A 285 13.84 0.20 -8.81
C ALA A 285 15.06 -0.36 -8.05
N THR A 286 14.92 -1.55 -7.47
CA THR A 286 16.02 -2.21 -6.73
C THR A 286 17.11 -2.74 -7.69
N GLU A 287 16.75 -3.42 -8.76
CA GLU A 287 17.71 -3.95 -9.75
C GLU A 287 18.49 -2.83 -10.47
N GLU A 288 17.79 -1.76 -10.82
CA GLU A 288 18.38 -0.63 -11.54
C GLU A 288 18.96 0.44 -10.60
N LYS A 289 18.89 0.23 -9.27
CA LYS A 289 19.39 1.15 -8.23
C LYS A 289 18.85 2.57 -8.40
N LEU A 290 17.54 2.66 -8.60
CA LEU A 290 16.85 3.93 -8.73
C LEU A 290 16.58 4.50 -7.34
N ASP A 291 17.19 5.63 -7.04
CA ASP A 291 16.98 6.36 -5.80
C ASP A 291 16.35 7.72 -6.08
N ALA A 292 15.43 8.13 -5.22
CA ALA A 292 14.83 9.45 -5.30
C ALA A 292 15.86 10.51 -4.87
N GLU A 293 15.96 11.61 -5.61
CA GLU A 293 16.83 12.72 -5.24
C GLU A 293 16.35 13.37 -3.94
N GLU A 294 17.26 13.63 -2.99
CA GLU A 294 16.94 14.22 -1.69
C GLU A 294 16.23 15.57 -1.82
N THR A 295 16.61 16.36 -2.82
CA THR A 295 15.98 17.67 -3.13
C THR A 295 14.52 17.51 -3.56
N ALA A 296 14.22 16.50 -4.39
CA ALA A 296 12.86 16.19 -4.82
C ALA A 296 12.03 15.68 -3.63
N VAL A 297 12.59 14.78 -2.81
CA VAL A 297 11.94 14.31 -1.59
C VAL A 297 11.60 15.45 -0.64
N ALA A 298 12.56 16.38 -0.39
CA ALA A 298 12.33 17.52 0.49
C ALA A 298 11.25 18.47 -0.04
N THR A 299 11.19 18.68 -1.35
CA THR A 299 10.19 19.52 -2.01
C THR A 299 8.79 18.91 -1.85
N GLU A 300 8.65 17.63 -2.16
CA GLU A 300 7.37 16.93 -2.03
C GLU A 300 6.90 16.80 -0.57
N MET A 301 7.84 16.61 0.36
CA MET A 301 7.51 16.63 1.80
C MET A 301 6.93 17.97 2.24
N LYS A 302 7.52 19.08 1.78
CA LYS A 302 7.02 20.42 2.08
C LYS A 302 5.59 20.60 1.58
N HIS A 303 5.32 20.27 0.33
CA HIS A 303 3.97 20.34 -0.24
C HIS A 303 2.98 19.43 0.49
N ALA A 304 3.40 18.22 0.85
CA ALA A 304 2.53 17.29 1.57
C ALA A 304 2.17 17.82 2.98
N PHE A 305 3.09 18.43 3.70
CA PHE A 305 2.80 19.05 5.01
C PHE A 305 1.89 20.28 4.93
N GLU A 306 1.87 21.01 3.81
CA GLU A 306 0.89 22.09 3.62
C GLU A 306 -0.56 21.59 3.61
N HIS A 307 -0.76 20.33 3.17
CA HIS A 307 -2.09 19.70 3.11
C HIS A 307 -2.37 18.74 4.27
N PHE A 308 -1.34 18.14 4.85
CA PHE A 308 -1.42 17.13 5.92
C PHE A 308 -0.43 17.44 7.06
N PRO A 309 -0.66 18.52 7.85
CA PRO A 309 0.27 18.96 8.88
C PRO A 309 0.45 17.95 10.03
N GLU A 310 -0.53 17.08 10.25
CA GLU A 310 -0.52 16.03 11.29
C GLU A 310 0.14 14.72 10.85
N ALA A 311 0.65 14.63 9.60
CA ALA A 311 1.24 13.41 9.08
C ALA A 311 2.54 13.05 9.83
N ASN A 312 2.77 11.75 10.08
CA ASN A 312 4.03 11.28 10.64
C ASN A 312 5.17 11.51 9.61
N PRO A 313 6.22 12.28 9.98
CA PRO A 313 7.28 12.66 9.04
C PRO A 313 8.04 11.49 8.43
N GLU A 314 8.31 10.44 9.23
CA GLU A 314 9.08 9.27 8.78
C GLU A 314 8.26 8.44 7.78
N LEU A 315 6.99 8.18 8.09
CA LEU A 315 6.10 7.44 7.20
C LEU A 315 5.82 8.21 5.91
N LEU A 316 5.66 9.53 6.01
CA LEU A 316 5.47 10.40 4.85
C LEU A 316 6.70 10.39 3.94
N LYS A 317 7.90 10.47 4.52
CA LYS A 317 9.16 10.39 3.76
C LYS A 317 9.27 9.09 2.99
N ILE A 318 9.06 7.95 3.66
CA ILE A 318 9.08 6.61 3.03
C ILE A 318 8.07 6.53 1.88
N HIS A 319 6.88 7.08 2.09
CA HIS A 319 5.85 7.11 1.06
C HIS A 319 6.28 7.91 -0.16
N ILE A 320 6.78 9.13 0.04
CA ILE A 320 7.25 10.02 -1.03
C ILE A 320 8.43 9.40 -1.79
N GLU A 321 9.42 8.87 -1.08
CA GLU A 321 10.55 8.15 -1.70
C GLU A 321 10.05 7.00 -2.58
N THR A 322 9.07 6.23 -2.10
CA THR A 322 8.48 5.13 -2.87
C THR A 322 7.78 5.63 -4.13
N VAL A 323 7.00 6.71 -4.04
CA VAL A 323 6.30 7.30 -5.20
C VAL A 323 7.30 7.79 -6.23
N LEU A 324 8.33 8.53 -5.82
CA LEU A 324 9.36 9.05 -6.73
C LEU A 324 10.17 7.93 -7.38
N ARG A 325 10.53 6.89 -6.64
CA ARG A 325 11.20 5.70 -7.19
C ARG A 325 10.33 4.97 -8.22
N ASN A 326 9.05 4.84 -7.94
CA ASN A 326 8.10 4.23 -8.87
C ASN A 326 7.98 5.05 -10.17
N GLU A 327 7.96 6.38 -10.08
CA GLU A 327 7.93 7.24 -11.26
C GLU A 327 9.22 7.12 -12.09
N LEU A 328 10.39 7.00 -11.45
CA LEU A 328 11.65 6.73 -12.15
C LEU A 328 11.60 5.36 -12.87
N ALA A 329 11.06 4.34 -12.23
CA ALA A 329 10.90 3.02 -12.84
C ALA A 329 9.93 3.05 -14.04
N LEU A 330 8.86 3.85 -13.96
CA LEU A 330 7.95 4.07 -15.07
C LEU A 330 8.61 4.83 -16.23
N LYS A 331 9.37 5.90 -15.94
CA LYS A 331 10.13 6.63 -16.97
C LYS A 331 11.14 5.74 -17.68
N LEU A 332 11.76 4.81 -16.94
CA LEU A 332 12.67 3.83 -17.52
C LEU A 332 11.92 2.85 -18.44
N LEU A 333 10.75 2.37 -18.02
CA LEU A 333 9.87 1.51 -18.83
C LEU A 333 9.39 2.22 -20.10
N GLU A 334 9.15 3.52 -20.03
CA GLU A 334 8.72 4.37 -21.15
C GLU A 334 9.87 4.72 -22.13
N GLY A 335 11.11 4.43 -21.73
CA GLY A 335 12.31 4.78 -22.50
C GLY A 335 12.69 6.26 -22.40
N GLU A 336 12.12 7.01 -21.46
CA GLU A 336 12.42 8.42 -21.20
C GLU A 336 13.66 8.60 -20.32
N LEU A 337 13.97 7.62 -19.47
CA LEU A 337 15.16 7.56 -18.64
C LEU A 337 16.16 6.59 -19.26
N LYS A 338 17.39 7.04 -19.49
CA LYS A 338 18.52 6.18 -19.92
C LYS A 338 19.44 5.99 -18.73
N ILE A 339 19.62 4.74 -18.31
CA ILE A 339 20.64 4.38 -17.34
C ILE A 339 21.91 4.09 -18.13
N GLU A 340 22.97 4.85 -17.91
CA GLU A 340 24.29 4.51 -18.45
C GLU A 340 24.72 3.16 -17.86
N ALA A 341 24.95 2.19 -18.75
CA ALA A 341 25.49 0.89 -18.34
C ALA A 341 26.87 1.14 -17.72
N LYS A 342 26.98 0.90 -16.41
CA LYS A 342 28.26 0.86 -15.70
C LYS A 342 28.98 -0.43 -15.96
#